data_b168db96961caccc435d6fe6b63d7000
#
_entry.id   b168db96961caccc435d6fe6b63d7000
#
_cell.length_a   1.000
_cell.length_b   1.000
_cell.length_c   1.000
_cell.angle_alpha   90.00
_cell.angle_beta   90.00
_cell.angle_gamma   90.00
#
_symmetry.space_group_name_H-M   'P 1'
#
loop_
_entity.id
_entity.type
_entity.pdbx_description
1 polymer ?
#
loop_
_entity_poly.entity_id
_entity_poly.type
_entity_poly.pdbx_seq_one_letter_code
_entity_poly.pdbx_strand_id
1 'polypeptide(L)'
;MPSPHDNAYKHLFSHPQAVRDLLRGFVHEDWVERLDYASLQKVSGSYVSDDLRDRQDDIVWRVRLRREDGASGRAEGGSSEGDSSGAEDDWLYVYLLLEFQSSNDPYMALRLLAYVALLYQDLIKSGQIRGGKLPPVFPLVLYNGERPWSAAREVAELIEPATPRLAGYRPRLRYFLLDEGRLSPQSLEQPDNAVASVVRIERSASPEELARGVGELARKLQSPENRELRRALTVWIGRLILPRFAPEDAPVTLDDLSEVHQMISERIDSWKEQLQKQSLLQGRQEGRREGRQEGQADLLLRLLTRRFGPLPTETQARVRAAGVAQIEQWVDRAIDAAALTEVFGGH
;
A
#
# COMPACT_ATOMS: atom_id res chain seq x y z
N MET A 1 -8.97 -12.36 8.49
CA MET A 1 -7.91 -12.05 9.50
C MET A 1 -7.01 -11.00 8.88
N PRO A 2 -6.63 -9.93 9.59
CA PRO A 2 -5.68 -8.94 9.08
C PRO A 2 -4.37 -9.63 8.72
N SER A 3 -3.77 -9.23 7.61
CA SER A 3 -2.49 -9.78 7.19
C SER A 3 -1.38 -9.38 8.16
N PRO A 4 -0.27 -10.13 8.26
CA PRO A 4 0.87 -9.70 9.05
C PRO A 4 1.42 -8.32 8.65
N HIS A 5 1.26 -7.94 7.38
CA HIS A 5 1.59 -6.60 6.87
C HIS A 5 0.72 -5.51 7.50
N ASP A 6 -0.61 -5.72 7.56
CA ASP A 6 -1.55 -4.74 8.12
C ASP A 6 -1.19 -4.39 9.56
N ASN A 7 -0.88 -5.40 10.37
CA ASN A 7 -0.51 -5.21 11.77
C ASN A 7 0.82 -4.44 11.94
N ALA A 8 1.78 -4.67 11.05
CA ALA A 8 3.08 -4.03 11.15
C ALA A 8 3.01 -2.54 10.79
N TYR A 9 2.34 -2.19 9.70
CA TYR A 9 2.12 -0.80 9.31
C TYR A 9 1.23 -0.05 10.30
N LYS A 10 0.22 -0.72 10.85
CA LYS A 10 -0.59 -0.17 11.93
C LYS A 10 0.25 0.17 13.16
N HIS A 11 1.18 -0.69 13.52
CA HIS A 11 2.16 -0.39 14.56
C HIS A 11 3.04 0.79 14.20
N LEU A 12 3.60 0.82 13.00
CA LEU A 12 4.44 1.92 12.51
C LEU A 12 3.70 3.26 12.59
N PHE A 13 2.50 3.35 11.99
CA PHE A 13 1.71 4.59 11.96
C PHE A 13 0.94 4.87 13.26
N SER A 14 1.11 4.04 14.29
CA SER A 14 0.71 4.37 15.65
C SER A 14 1.72 5.27 16.36
N HIS A 15 2.89 5.52 15.76
CA HIS A 15 3.91 6.41 16.29
C HIS A 15 3.83 7.80 15.65
N PRO A 16 3.84 8.89 16.44
CA PRO A 16 3.70 10.25 15.90
C PRO A 16 4.82 10.63 14.93
N GLN A 17 6.03 10.11 15.12
CA GLN A 17 7.14 10.33 14.20
C GLN A 17 6.85 9.78 12.80
N ALA A 18 6.29 8.58 12.67
CA ALA A 18 5.97 8.00 11.38
C ALA A 18 4.91 8.83 10.63
N VAL A 19 3.91 9.35 11.36
CA VAL A 19 2.88 10.23 10.77
C VAL A 19 3.48 11.58 10.35
N ARG A 20 4.36 12.16 11.17
CA ARG A 20 5.10 13.37 10.81
C ARG A 20 5.91 13.16 9.54
N ASP A 21 6.67 12.08 9.47
CA ASP A 21 7.54 11.75 8.35
C ASP A 21 6.75 11.44 7.08
N LEU A 22 5.57 10.80 7.22
CA LEU A 22 4.61 10.58 6.12
C LEU A 22 4.11 11.91 5.55
N LEU A 23 3.59 12.79 6.40
CA LEU A 23 3.04 14.06 5.97
C LEU A 23 4.11 14.96 5.34
N ARG A 24 5.23 15.17 6.02
CA ARG A 24 6.31 16.04 5.51
C ARG A 24 7.01 15.51 4.27
N GLY A 25 7.13 14.20 4.15
CA GLY A 25 7.89 13.60 3.06
C GLY A 25 7.08 13.38 1.79
N PHE A 26 5.76 13.22 1.90
CA PHE A 26 4.96 12.74 0.78
C PHE A 26 3.70 13.56 0.50
N VAL A 27 3.28 14.44 1.40
CA VAL A 27 2.14 15.34 1.18
C VAL A 27 2.66 16.73 0.83
N HIS A 28 2.64 17.05 -0.47
CA HIS A 28 3.17 18.31 -1.00
C HIS A 28 2.06 19.38 -1.07
N GLU A 29 1.55 19.77 0.11
CA GLU A 29 0.49 20.76 0.27
C GLU A 29 0.97 21.88 1.21
N ASP A 30 0.65 23.14 0.94
CA ASP A 30 1.17 24.31 1.67
C ASP A 30 0.85 24.27 3.17
N TRP A 31 -0.27 23.65 3.55
CA TRP A 31 -0.68 23.55 4.95
C TRP A 31 0.19 22.61 5.78
N VAL A 32 0.95 21.69 5.16
CA VAL A 32 1.82 20.71 5.86
C VAL A 32 2.92 21.40 6.64
N GLU A 33 3.48 22.50 6.12
CA GLU A 33 4.51 23.30 6.80
C GLU A 33 3.95 24.09 7.99
N ARG A 34 2.63 24.24 8.04
CA ARG A 34 1.92 24.97 9.11
C ARG A 34 1.50 24.08 10.27
N LEU A 35 1.75 22.77 10.19
CA LEU A 35 1.42 21.84 11.25
C LEU A 35 2.37 21.96 12.43
N ASP A 36 1.79 21.99 13.64
CA ASP A 36 2.55 21.80 14.88
C ASP A 36 2.69 20.30 15.19
N TYR A 37 3.73 19.69 14.67
CA TYR A 37 3.98 18.25 14.83
C TYR A 37 4.21 17.81 16.28
N ALA A 38 4.56 18.73 17.20
CA ALA A 38 4.65 18.42 18.63
C ALA A 38 3.25 18.17 19.25
N SER A 39 2.20 18.69 18.61
CA SER A 39 0.82 18.51 19.04
C SER A 39 0.16 17.23 18.51
N LEU A 40 0.85 16.39 17.72
CA LEU A 40 0.29 15.15 17.19
C LEU A 40 -0.24 14.25 18.32
N GLN A 41 -1.52 13.91 18.22
CA GLN A 41 -2.21 13.04 19.16
C GLN A 41 -3.01 11.99 18.42
N LYS A 42 -2.80 10.74 18.77
CA LYS A 42 -3.63 9.64 18.27
C LYS A 42 -5.02 9.73 18.89
N VAL A 43 -6.03 9.72 18.03
CA VAL A 43 -7.42 9.69 18.48
C VAL A 43 -7.77 8.23 18.79
N SER A 44 -8.21 7.95 20.02
CA SER A 44 -8.52 6.58 20.44
C SER A 44 -9.75 6.06 19.69
N GLY A 45 -9.64 4.83 19.13
CA GLY A 45 -10.69 4.21 18.30
C GLY A 45 -11.96 3.76 19.04
N SER A 46 -12.23 4.27 20.27
CA SER A 46 -13.49 4.04 20.98
C SER A 46 -14.71 4.72 20.32
N TYR A 47 -14.47 5.44 19.26
CA TYR A 47 -15.40 6.30 18.55
C TYR A 47 -16.08 5.64 17.35
N VAL A 48 -15.76 4.38 17.08
CA VAL A 48 -16.32 3.68 15.93
C VAL A 48 -17.48 2.82 16.43
N SER A 49 -18.66 3.03 15.89
CA SER A 49 -19.85 2.21 16.20
C SER A 49 -19.55 0.72 16.01
N ASP A 50 -20.30 -0.16 16.71
CA ASP A 50 -20.11 -1.61 16.65
C ASP A 50 -20.06 -2.17 15.23
N ASP A 51 -20.76 -1.55 14.28
CA ASP A 51 -20.75 -1.89 12.85
C ASP A 51 -19.43 -1.62 12.12
N LEU A 52 -18.53 -0.80 12.72
CA LEU A 52 -17.22 -0.47 12.17
C LEU A 52 -16.06 -1.09 12.95
N ARG A 53 -16.32 -1.75 14.09
CA ARG A 53 -15.30 -2.44 14.90
C ARG A 53 -14.59 -3.58 14.18
N ASP A 54 -15.19 -4.13 13.15
CA ASP A 54 -14.61 -5.20 12.32
C ASP A 54 -13.50 -4.74 11.38
N ARG A 55 -13.23 -3.41 11.31
CA ARG A 55 -12.18 -2.85 10.44
C ARG A 55 -11.05 -2.26 11.27
N GLN A 56 -10.10 -3.12 11.60
CA GLN A 56 -8.99 -2.83 12.51
C GLN A 56 -7.87 -1.95 11.92
N ASP A 57 -8.00 -1.47 10.65
CA ASP A 57 -6.87 -0.93 9.91
C ASP A 57 -6.82 0.61 9.84
N ASP A 58 -7.80 1.28 10.43
CA ASP A 58 -7.91 2.74 10.38
C ASP A 58 -7.23 3.41 11.59
N ILE A 59 -6.45 4.44 11.32
CA ILE A 59 -5.78 5.22 12.35
C ILE A 59 -6.16 6.68 12.19
N VAL A 60 -6.63 7.31 13.25
CA VAL A 60 -6.96 8.73 13.24
C VAL A 60 -5.98 9.49 14.13
N TRP A 61 -5.40 10.54 13.58
CA TRP A 61 -4.57 11.49 14.29
C TRP A 61 -5.20 12.87 14.28
N ARG A 62 -4.93 13.68 15.28
CA ARG A 62 -5.21 15.11 15.27
C ARG A 62 -3.92 15.89 15.49
N VAL A 63 -3.81 17.02 14.84
CA VAL A 63 -2.65 17.91 14.90
C VAL A 63 -3.12 19.36 14.84
N ARG A 64 -2.42 20.27 15.50
CA ARG A 64 -2.74 21.70 15.42
C ARG A 64 -2.25 22.30 14.11
N LEU A 65 -3.11 23.10 13.50
CA LEU A 65 -2.81 23.86 12.29
C LEU A 65 -2.67 25.34 12.67
N ARG A 66 -1.47 25.90 12.45
CA ARG A 66 -1.23 27.33 12.69
C ARG A 66 -2.01 28.16 11.67
N ARG A 67 -2.69 29.21 12.15
CA ARG A 67 -3.36 30.17 11.28
C ARG A 67 -2.34 30.96 10.47
N GLU A 68 -2.72 31.44 9.30
CA GLU A 68 -1.95 32.46 8.59
C GLU A 68 -2.09 33.77 9.33
N ASP A 69 -0.95 34.38 9.67
CA ASP A 69 -0.90 35.75 10.19
C ASP A 69 -1.40 36.71 9.09
N GLY A 70 -2.69 36.94 9.01
CA GLY A 70 -3.28 37.83 7.98
C GLY A 70 -4.78 37.70 7.78
N ALA A 71 -5.45 36.69 8.31
CA ALA A 71 -6.90 36.50 8.15
C ALA A 71 -7.73 37.12 9.29
N SER A 72 -7.16 37.96 10.14
CA SER A 72 -7.94 38.79 11.04
C SER A 72 -8.55 39.94 10.22
N GLY A 73 -9.73 39.71 9.68
CA GLY A 73 -10.58 40.80 9.24
C GLY A 73 -10.71 41.80 10.38
N ARG A 74 -10.08 42.97 10.24
CA ARG A 74 -10.29 44.11 11.09
C ARG A 74 -11.80 44.41 11.12
N ALA A 75 -12.47 43.94 12.16
CA ALA A 75 -13.66 44.60 12.66
C ALA A 75 -13.16 45.79 13.49
N GLU A 76 -13.17 46.97 12.92
CA GLU A 76 -12.98 48.20 13.64
C GLU A 76 -14.13 48.37 14.68
N GLY A 77 -13.81 48.57 15.90
CA GLY A 77 -14.71 49.12 16.91
C GLY A 77 -14.98 48.19 18.11
N GLY A 78 -14.29 48.42 19.20
CA GLY A 78 -14.67 47.93 20.53
C GLY A 78 -13.49 47.63 21.43
N SER A 79 -13.01 48.65 22.13
CA SER A 79 -12.12 48.55 23.27
C SER A 79 -12.82 47.79 24.41
N SER A 80 -12.37 46.58 24.73
CA SER A 80 -12.52 45.98 26.05
C SER A 80 -11.26 45.23 26.38
N GLU A 81 -10.56 45.74 27.35
CA GLU A 81 -9.43 45.11 28.03
C GLU A 81 -9.88 43.80 28.71
N GLY A 82 -9.09 42.78 28.57
CA GLY A 82 -9.09 41.60 29.42
C GLY A 82 -9.76 40.37 28.87
N ASP A 83 -9.09 39.64 28.01
CA ASP A 83 -8.89 38.19 28.17
C ASP A 83 -7.85 37.72 27.13
N SER A 84 -6.64 37.44 27.57
CA SER A 84 -5.65 36.70 26.81
C SER A 84 -6.05 35.21 26.77
N SER A 85 -7.24 34.90 26.29
CA SER A 85 -7.63 33.55 25.93
C SER A 85 -6.92 33.20 24.63
N GLY A 86 -5.92 32.35 24.75
CA GLY A 86 -4.98 31.94 23.74
C GLY A 86 -5.61 31.65 22.40
N ALA A 87 -4.84 31.91 21.36
CA ALA A 87 -5.15 31.58 19.98
C ALA A 87 -5.89 30.24 19.92
N GLU A 88 -7.16 30.27 19.50
CA GLU A 88 -7.96 29.04 19.36
C GLU A 88 -7.25 28.14 18.38
N ASP A 89 -6.69 27.07 18.91
CA ASP A 89 -5.96 26.06 18.15
C ASP A 89 -6.93 25.35 17.20
N ASP A 90 -6.77 25.59 15.92
CA ASP A 90 -7.53 24.86 14.89
C ASP A 90 -6.95 23.45 14.76
N TRP A 91 -7.73 22.45 15.16
CA TRP A 91 -7.37 21.06 14.98
C TRP A 91 -7.64 20.60 13.54
N LEU A 92 -6.63 19.98 12.90
CA LEU A 92 -6.78 19.16 11.70
C LEU A 92 -6.79 17.68 12.11
N TYR A 93 -7.76 16.93 11.59
CA TYR A 93 -7.79 15.48 11.73
C TYR A 93 -7.21 14.81 10.48
N VAL A 94 -6.19 13.99 10.68
CA VAL A 94 -5.60 13.15 9.64
C VAL A 94 -6.21 11.77 9.77
N TYR A 95 -7.07 11.40 8.84
CA TYR A 95 -7.66 10.07 8.76
C TYR A 95 -6.81 9.20 7.86
N LEU A 96 -6.00 8.34 8.45
CA LEU A 96 -5.09 7.44 7.75
C LEU A 96 -5.73 6.06 7.60
N LEU A 97 -6.07 5.69 6.38
CA LEU A 97 -6.53 4.36 6.02
C LEU A 97 -5.37 3.59 5.38
N LEU A 98 -5.06 2.42 5.95
CA LEU A 98 -4.02 1.53 5.46
C LEU A 98 -4.64 0.45 4.59
N GLU A 99 -4.31 0.41 3.30
CA GLU A 99 -4.86 -0.53 2.34
C GLU A 99 -3.75 -1.40 1.72
N PHE A 100 -3.70 -2.68 2.13
CA PHE A 100 -2.66 -3.65 1.72
C PHE A 100 -3.18 -4.74 0.79
N GLN A 101 -4.37 -4.60 0.24
CA GLN A 101 -4.96 -5.62 -0.61
C GLN A 101 -4.39 -5.57 -2.03
N SER A 102 -4.27 -6.72 -2.65
CA SER A 102 -3.85 -6.86 -4.06
C SER A 102 -4.87 -6.27 -5.05
N SER A 103 -6.11 -6.06 -4.62
CA SER A 103 -7.18 -5.41 -5.36
C SER A 103 -7.68 -4.19 -4.59
N ASN A 104 -7.69 -3.03 -5.23
CA ASN A 104 -8.23 -1.82 -4.62
C ASN A 104 -9.78 -1.87 -4.54
N ASP A 105 -10.32 -1.26 -3.50
CA ASP A 105 -11.76 -1.10 -3.34
C ASP A 105 -12.27 -0.02 -4.31
N PRO A 106 -13.11 -0.36 -5.31
CA PRO A 106 -13.61 0.63 -6.27
C PRO A 106 -14.47 1.71 -5.61
N TYR A 107 -15.01 1.46 -4.41
CA TYR A 107 -15.84 2.40 -3.65
C TYR A 107 -15.09 3.05 -2.48
N MET A 108 -13.76 3.10 -2.52
CA MET A 108 -12.93 3.68 -1.47
C MET A 108 -13.34 5.11 -1.08
N ALA A 109 -13.65 5.96 -2.06
CA ALA A 109 -14.08 7.32 -1.79
C ALA A 109 -15.39 7.37 -0.98
N LEU A 110 -16.36 6.50 -1.29
CA LEU A 110 -17.62 6.38 -0.54
C LEU A 110 -17.37 5.84 0.88
N ARG A 111 -16.50 4.86 1.02
CA ARG A 111 -16.11 4.31 2.32
C ARG A 111 -15.51 5.39 3.24
N LEU A 112 -14.59 6.20 2.70
CA LEU A 112 -14.01 7.31 3.44
C LEU A 112 -15.02 8.40 3.79
N LEU A 113 -15.98 8.70 2.91
CA LEU A 113 -17.06 9.64 3.22
C LEU A 113 -17.87 9.15 4.44
N ALA A 114 -18.21 7.87 4.49
CA ALA A 114 -18.92 7.28 5.63
C ALA A 114 -18.10 7.41 6.93
N TYR A 115 -16.80 7.13 6.88
CA TYR A 115 -15.93 7.22 8.06
C TYR A 115 -15.74 8.64 8.55
N VAL A 116 -15.56 9.59 7.66
CA VAL A 116 -15.46 11.01 8.03
C VAL A 116 -16.78 11.49 8.65
N ALA A 117 -17.93 11.07 8.11
CA ALA A 117 -19.23 11.41 8.68
C ALA A 117 -19.39 10.83 10.10
N LEU A 118 -18.95 9.59 10.33
CA LEU A 118 -18.98 8.96 11.65
C LEU A 118 -18.02 9.62 12.63
N LEU A 119 -16.81 9.99 12.21
CA LEU A 119 -15.87 10.77 13.01
C LEU A 119 -16.51 12.10 13.46
N TYR A 120 -17.18 12.81 12.56
CA TYR A 120 -17.86 14.05 12.90
C TYR A 120 -19.01 13.85 13.91
N GLN A 121 -19.83 12.80 13.72
CA GLN A 121 -20.89 12.49 14.66
C GLN A 121 -20.36 12.23 16.07
N ASP A 122 -19.22 11.60 16.14
CA ASP A 122 -18.57 11.28 17.39
C ASP A 122 -17.95 12.50 18.07
N LEU A 123 -17.27 13.35 17.30
CA LEU A 123 -16.78 14.63 17.82
C LEU A 123 -17.92 15.50 18.35
N ILE A 124 -19.10 15.45 17.74
CA ILE A 124 -20.32 16.13 18.23
C ILE A 124 -20.77 15.51 19.54
N LYS A 125 -20.93 14.18 19.60
CA LYS A 125 -21.38 13.46 20.80
C LYS A 125 -20.45 13.65 22.00
N SER A 126 -19.16 13.68 21.76
CA SER A 126 -18.13 13.86 22.79
C SER A 126 -17.90 15.32 23.20
N GLY A 127 -18.63 16.27 22.62
CA GLY A 127 -18.51 17.70 22.96
C GLY A 127 -17.17 18.33 22.54
N GLN A 128 -16.47 17.74 21.57
CA GLN A 128 -15.17 18.22 21.09
C GLN A 128 -15.30 19.30 20.00
N ILE A 129 -16.52 19.63 19.60
CA ILE A 129 -16.77 20.69 18.60
C ILE A 129 -16.74 22.05 19.31
N ARG A 130 -15.86 22.92 18.84
CA ARG A 130 -15.77 24.31 19.31
C ARG A 130 -16.26 25.27 18.22
N GLY A 131 -16.87 26.39 18.61
CA GLY A 131 -17.35 27.40 17.67
C GLY A 131 -18.44 26.94 16.70
N GLY A 132 -19.09 25.78 16.96
CA GLY A 132 -20.19 25.24 16.12
C GLY A 132 -19.79 24.78 14.73
N LYS A 133 -18.48 24.69 14.42
CA LYS A 133 -17.99 24.21 13.13
C LYS A 133 -17.21 22.91 13.30
N LEU A 134 -17.38 22.00 12.36
CA LEU A 134 -16.62 20.76 12.29
C LEU A 134 -15.16 21.05 11.90
N PRO A 135 -14.19 20.35 12.52
CA PRO A 135 -12.78 20.51 12.15
C PRO A 135 -12.52 19.97 10.75
N PRO A 136 -11.50 20.49 10.04
CA PRO A 136 -11.08 19.90 8.78
C PRO A 136 -10.57 18.47 8.99
N VAL A 137 -10.84 17.59 8.01
CA VAL A 137 -10.33 16.21 7.98
C VAL A 137 -9.56 16.03 6.68
N PHE A 138 -8.36 15.48 6.78
CA PHE A 138 -7.53 15.08 5.65
C PHE A 138 -7.54 13.56 5.52
N PRO A 139 -8.36 12.99 4.63
CA PRO A 139 -8.39 11.57 4.38
C PRO A 139 -7.17 11.17 3.54
N LEU A 140 -6.39 10.20 4.02
CA LEU A 140 -5.22 9.69 3.34
C LEU A 140 -5.34 8.16 3.24
N VAL A 141 -5.13 7.65 2.03
CA VAL A 141 -5.00 6.21 1.75
C VAL A 141 -3.54 5.91 1.46
N LEU A 142 -2.96 5.04 2.26
CA LEU A 142 -1.67 4.43 1.99
C LEU A 142 -1.89 3.09 1.31
N TYR A 143 -1.44 2.95 0.09
CA TYR A 143 -1.62 1.75 -0.73
C TYR A 143 -0.29 1.10 -1.05
N ASN A 144 -0.19 -0.18 -0.71
CA ASN A 144 0.99 -1.03 -0.95
C ASN A 144 0.61 -2.29 -1.78
N GLY A 145 -0.26 -2.15 -2.76
CA GLY A 145 -0.63 -3.26 -3.62
C GLY A 145 0.29 -3.39 -4.84
N GLU A 146 0.40 -4.60 -5.39
CA GLU A 146 1.21 -4.86 -6.60
C GLU A 146 0.65 -4.17 -7.85
N ARG A 147 -0.68 -4.05 -7.94
CA ARG A 147 -1.36 -3.42 -9.08
C ARG A 147 -1.51 -1.92 -8.86
N PRO A 148 -1.43 -1.12 -9.94
CA PRO A 148 -1.70 0.31 -9.84
C PRO A 148 -3.08 0.59 -9.22
N TRP A 149 -3.16 1.66 -8.42
CA TRP A 149 -4.44 2.13 -7.94
C TRP A 149 -5.33 2.60 -9.08
N SER A 150 -6.57 2.10 -9.14
CA SER A 150 -7.52 2.42 -10.21
C SER A 150 -8.89 2.92 -9.70
N ALA A 151 -9.12 2.93 -8.37
CA ALA A 151 -10.38 3.41 -7.82
C ALA A 151 -10.50 4.94 -7.90
N ALA A 152 -11.75 5.42 -7.96
CA ALA A 152 -12.07 6.84 -7.94
C ALA A 152 -11.51 7.54 -6.70
N ARG A 153 -10.93 8.73 -6.87
CA ARG A 153 -10.35 9.51 -5.77
C ARG A 153 -11.31 10.52 -5.15
N GLU A 154 -12.46 10.73 -5.78
CA GLU A 154 -13.50 11.64 -5.30
C GLU A 154 -14.85 10.95 -5.38
N VAL A 155 -15.70 11.15 -4.36
CA VAL A 155 -17.06 10.57 -4.32
C VAL A 155 -17.90 10.98 -5.53
N ALA A 156 -17.73 12.19 -6.02
CA ALA A 156 -18.46 12.69 -7.18
C ALA A 156 -18.21 11.88 -8.46
N GLU A 157 -17.06 11.22 -8.57
CA GLU A 157 -16.71 10.33 -9.71
C GLU A 157 -17.50 9.02 -9.69
N LEU A 158 -17.99 8.60 -8.53
CA LEU A 158 -18.79 7.38 -8.36
C LEU A 158 -20.28 7.59 -8.64
N ILE A 159 -20.72 8.84 -8.80
CA ILE A 159 -22.13 9.19 -8.96
C ILE A 159 -22.43 9.41 -10.43
N GLU A 160 -23.44 8.72 -10.94
CA GLU A 160 -23.88 8.89 -12.33
C GLU A 160 -24.14 10.36 -12.67
N PRO A 161 -23.76 10.78 -13.88
CA PRO A 161 -24.06 12.13 -14.36
C PRO A 161 -25.56 12.41 -14.31
N ALA A 162 -25.94 13.43 -13.55
CA ALA A 162 -27.32 13.89 -13.47
C ALA A 162 -27.48 15.22 -14.19
N THR A 163 -28.72 15.72 -14.25
CA THR A 163 -28.96 17.05 -14.82
C THR A 163 -28.13 18.11 -14.10
N PRO A 164 -27.73 19.21 -14.78
CA PRO A 164 -26.92 20.26 -14.17
C PRO A 164 -27.47 20.80 -12.84
N ARG A 165 -28.81 20.78 -12.67
CA ARG A 165 -29.46 21.23 -11.44
C ARG A 165 -29.21 20.29 -10.25
N LEU A 166 -28.99 19.00 -10.47
CA LEU A 166 -28.67 18.03 -9.41
C LEU A 166 -27.16 17.99 -9.06
N ALA A 167 -26.31 18.54 -9.89
CA ALA A 167 -24.86 18.53 -9.65
C ALA A 167 -24.46 19.21 -8.33
N GLY A 168 -25.20 20.25 -7.91
CA GLY A 168 -24.97 20.95 -6.65
C GLY A 168 -25.29 20.15 -5.39
N TYR A 169 -26.04 19.05 -5.49
CA TYR A 169 -26.42 18.18 -4.37
C TYR A 169 -25.51 16.96 -4.21
N ARG A 170 -24.52 16.80 -5.08
CA ARG A 170 -23.57 15.68 -4.98
C ARG A 170 -22.63 15.89 -3.80
N PRO A 171 -22.44 14.88 -2.93
CA PRO A 171 -21.40 14.96 -1.92
C PRO A 171 -20.03 15.06 -2.58
N ARG A 172 -19.15 15.86 -2.00
CA ARG A 172 -17.76 16.01 -2.43
C ARG A 172 -16.85 15.64 -1.26
N LEU A 173 -16.09 14.60 -1.44
CA LEU A 173 -14.97 14.26 -0.57
C LEU A 173 -13.91 13.65 -1.45
N ARG A 174 -12.72 14.22 -1.39
CA ARG A 174 -11.51 13.74 -2.04
C ARG A 174 -10.56 13.23 -0.98
N TYR A 175 -9.83 12.16 -1.28
CA TYR A 175 -8.75 11.66 -0.43
C TYR A 175 -7.40 11.78 -1.13
N PHE A 176 -6.36 11.89 -0.32
CA PHE A 176 -4.98 11.82 -0.78
C PHE A 176 -4.58 10.34 -0.89
N LEU A 177 -3.99 9.97 -2.02
CA LEU A 177 -3.49 8.62 -2.25
C LEU A 177 -1.96 8.63 -2.26
N LEU A 178 -1.36 7.88 -1.36
CA LEU A 178 0.04 7.50 -1.42
C LEU A 178 0.15 6.05 -1.91
N ASP A 179 0.44 5.89 -3.19
CA ASP A 179 0.70 4.60 -3.82
C ASP A 179 2.20 4.31 -3.69
N GLU A 180 2.57 3.50 -2.71
CA GLU A 180 3.97 3.19 -2.41
C GLU A 180 4.68 2.55 -3.61
N GLY A 181 3.98 1.69 -4.36
CA GLY A 181 4.52 1.03 -5.55
C GLY A 181 4.95 2.00 -6.65
N ARG A 182 4.48 3.26 -6.62
CA ARG A 182 4.74 4.28 -7.64
C ARG A 182 5.61 5.44 -7.19
N LEU A 183 6.09 5.43 -5.97
CA LEU A 183 7.04 6.42 -5.51
C LEU A 183 8.33 6.35 -6.33
N SER A 184 8.79 7.49 -6.81
CA SER A 184 10.06 7.56 -7.54
C SER A 184 11.25 7.32 -6.60
N PRO A 185 12.39 6.79 -7.08
CA PRO A 185 13.59 6.69 -6.27
C PRO A 185 13.97 8.02 -5.62
N GLN A 186 13.85 9.13 -6.35
CA GLN A 186 14.17 10.47 -5.84
C GLN A 186 13.26 10.89 -4.68
N SER A 187 11.98 10.53 -4.72
CA SER A 187 11.06 10.82 -3.60
C SER A 187 11.38 10.03 -2.33
N LEU A 188 12.16 8.96 -2.44
CA LEU A 188 12.62 8.14 -1.34
C LEU A 188 14.02 8.54 -0.82
N GLU A 189 14.74 9.44 -1.52
CA GLU A 189 16.03 10.00 -1.10
C GLU A 189 15.85 11.08 -0.03
N GLN A 190 15.24 10.71 1.08
CA GLN A 190 14.97 11.58 2.22
C GLN A 190 15.78 11.06 3.42
N PRO A 191 16.95 11.66 3.72
CA PRO A 191 17.89 11.12 4.71
C PRO A 191 17.31 11.05 6.12
N ASP A 192 16.37 11.93 6.49
CA ASP A 192 15.81 11.99 7.84
C ASP A 192 14.38 11.45 7.95
N ASN A 193 13.87 10.78 6.90
CA ASN A 193 12.51 10.27 6.86
C ASN A 193 12.47 8.75 7.11
N ALA A 194 11.89 8.33 8.24
CA ALA A 194 11.78 6.92 8.59
C ALA A 194 10.83 6.15 7.64
N VAL A 195 9.75 6.78 7.18
CA VAL A 195 8.79 6.16 6.23
C VAL A 195 9.46 5.92 4.88
N ALA A 196 10.22 6.87 4.36
CA ALA A 196 11.01 6.66 3.14
C ALA A 196 12.00 5.50 3.28
N SER A 197 12.63 5.35 4.45
CA SER A 197 13.52 4.23 4.73
C SER A 197 12.77 2.91 4.80
N VAL A 198 11.59 2.86 5.39
CA VAL A 198 10.72 1.66 5.44
C VAL A 198 10.34 1.24 4.03
N VAL A 199 9.87 2.15 3.17
CA VAL A 199 9.52 1.85 1.77
C VAL A 199 10.74 1.34 0.99
N ARG A 200 11.94 1.91 1.20
CA ARG A 200 13.17 1.41 0.56
C ARG A 200 13.53 0.00 1.02
N ILE A 201 13.40 -0.29 2.32
CA ILE A 201 13.63 -1.63 2.89
C ILE A 201 12.64 -2.62 2.27
N GLU A 202 11.39 -2.25 2.16
CA GLU A 202 10.36 -3.12 1.57
C GLU A 202 10.61 -3.43 0.09
N ARG A 203 11.14 -2.46 -0.64
CA ARG A 203 11.49 -2.61 -2.05
C ARG A 203 12.87 -3.22 -2.30
N SER A 204 13.63 -3.52 -1.24
CA SER A 204 14.97 -4.10 -1.41
C SER A 204 14.90 -5.38 -2.25
N ALA A 205 15.69 -5.41 -3.31
CA ALA A 205 15.81 -6.55 -4.22
C ALA A 205 17.00 -7.45 -3.85
N SER A 206 17.92 -6.95 -3.02
CA SER A 206 19.12 -7.69 -2.60
C SER A 206 19.37 -7.58 -1.10
N PRO A 207 20.09 -8.55 -0.51
CA PRO A 207 20.52 -8.50 0.89
C PRO A 207 21.34 -7.26 1.23
N GLU A 208 22.13 -6.74 0.28
CA GLU A 208 22.95 -5.54 0.48
C GLU A 208 22.10 -4.27 0.57
N GLU A 209 21.09 -4.16 -0.27
CA GLU A 209 20.15 -3.04 -0.21
C GLU A 209 19.38 -3.08 1.11
N LEU A 210 18.97 -4.27 1.55
CA LEU A 210 18.33 -4.48 2.83
C LEU A 210 19.24 -4.07 3.98
N ALA A 211 20.50 -4.57 4.02
CA ALA A 211 21.46 -4.22 5.05
C ALA A 211 21.69 -2.71 5.15
N ARG A 212 21.86 -2.07 4.00
CA ARG A 212 22.05 -0.61 3.91
C ARG A 212 20.84 0.14 4.48
N GLY A 213 19.64 -0.22 4.03
CA GLY A 213 18.40 0.41 4.49
C GLY A 213 18.18 0.25 6.00
N VAL A 214 18.40 -0.96 6.53
CA VAL A 214 18.28 -1.24 7.97
C VAL A 214 19.33 -0.47 8.78
N GLY A 215 20.58 -0.43 8.32
CA GLY A 215 21.66 0.31 8.98
C GLY A 215 21.41 1.82 9.00
N GLU A 216 20.87 2.39 7.94
CA GLU A 216 20.45 3.79 7.90
C GLU A 216 19.31 4.07 8.87
N LEU A 217 18.30 3.20 8.89
CA LEU A 217 17.15 3.33 9.78
C LEU A 217 17.55 3.20 11.25
N ALA A 218 18.44 2.25 11.58
CA ALA A 218 18.98 2.07 12.92
C ALA A 218 19.71 3.34 13.40
N ARG A 219 20.52 3.97 12.56
CA ARG A 219 21.22 5.23 12.89
C ARG A 219 20.26 6.41 13.11
N LYS A 220 19.20 6.51 12.30
CA LYS A 220 18.21 7.58 12.43
C LYS A 220 17.39 7.51 13.72
N LEU A 221 17.11 6.32 14.16
CA LEU A 221 16.24 6.07 15.30
C LEU A 221 17.01 5.82 16.61
N GLN A 222 18.26 6.25 16.74
CA GLN A 222 19.08 6.02 17.94
C GLN A 222 18.56 6.71 19.20
N SER A 223 17.82 7.81 19.05
CA SER A 223 17.29 8.57 20.17
C SER A 223 16.40 7.69 21.08
N PRO A 224 16.50 7.85 22.42
CA PRO A 224 15.70 7.07 23.37
C PRO A 224 14.20 7.16 23.14
N GLU A 225 13.70 8.30 22.69
CA GLU A 225 12.29 8.54 22.36
C GLU A 225 11.78 7.64 21.21
N ASN A 226 12.68 7.15 20.36
CA ASN A 226 12.33 6.27 19.25
C ASN A 226 12.37 4.76 19.61
N ARG A 227 12.55 4.41 20.89
CA ARG A 227 12.71 3.02 21.35
C ARG A 227 11.54 2.13 20.92
N GLU A 228 10.31 2.60 21.09
CA GLU A 228 9.11 1.85 20.72
C GLU A 228 9.01 1.67 19.20
N LEU A 229 9.30 2.73 18.44
CA LEU A 229 9.32 2.67 16.99
C LEU A 229 10.39 1.71 16.48
N ARG A 230 11.63 1.76 17.05
CA ARG A 230 12.68 0.78 16.71
C ARG A 230 12.22 -0.65 16.92
N ARG A 231 11.62 -0.94 18.10
CA ARG A 231 11.12 -2.28 18.40
C ARG A 231 10.04 -2.73 17.41
N ALA A 232 9.09 -1.85 17.09
CA ALA A 232 8.05 -2.14 16.11
C ALA A 232 8.64 -2.47 14.73
N LEU A 233 9.62 -1.70 14.29
CA LEU A 233 10.32 -1.91 13.01
C LEU A 233 11.19 -3.17 13.02
N THR A 234 11.86 -3.48 14.15
CA THR A 234 12.61 -4.73 14.31
C THR A 234 11.70 -5.94 14.11
N VAL A 235 10.53 -5.94 14.77
CA VAL A 235 9.54 -7.02 14.62
C VAL A 235 9.01 -7.10 13.18
N TRP A 236 8.75 -5.95 12.56
CA TRP A 236 8.29 -5.88 11.18
C TRP A 236 9.32 -6.45 10.21
N ILE A 237 10.58 -6.02 10.28
CA ILE A 237 11.65 -6.54 9.42
C ILE A 237 11.81 -8.05 9.63
N GLY A 238 11.85 -8.49 10.90
CA GLY A 238 12.03 -9.90 11.23
C GLY A 238 10.93 -10.80 10.70
N ARG A 239 9.67 -10.34 10.74
CA ARG A 239 8.52 -11.16 10.33
C ARG A 239 8.19 -11.11 8.85
N LEU A 240 8.44 -9.97 8.18
CA LEU A 240 7.93 -9.74 6.83
C LEU A 240 9.02 -9.60 5.78
N ILE A 241 10.16 -9.05 6.15
CA ILE A 241 11.23 -8.74 5.19
C ILE A 241 12.27 -9.85 5.15
N LEU A 242 12.77 -10.27 6.31
CA LEU A 242 13.81 -11.31 6.38
C LEU A 242 13.41 -12.63 5.71
N PRO A 243 12.18 -13.15 5.85
CA PRO A 243 11.77 -14.39 5.19
C PRO A 243 11.85 -14.36 3.67
N ARG A 244 11.86 -13.16 3.05
CA ARG A 244 12.01 -13.00 1.60
C ARG A 244 13.44 -13.34 1.13
N PHE A 245 14.43 -13.17 2.01
CA PHE A 245 15.84 -13.38 1.72
C PHE A 245 16.36 -14.69 2.32
N ALA A 246 15.75 -15.14 3.41
CA ALA A 246 16.16 -16.34 4.14
C ALA A 246 14.92 -17.14 4.62
N PRO A 247 14.19 -17.80 3.73
CA PRO A 247 12.94 -18.49 4.07
C PRO A 247 13.15 -19.71 5.00
N GLU A 248 14.35 -20.27 5.02
CA GLU A 248 14.70 -21.46 5.84
C GLU A 248 15.25 -21.10 7.22
N ASP A 249 15.60 -19.83 7.43
CA ASP A 249 16.09 -19.39 8.74
C ASP A 249 14.93 -19.27 9.72
N ALA A 250 15.11 -19.84 10.93
CA ALA A 250 14.14 -19.67 12.00
C ALA A 250 13.96 -18.19 12.35
N PRO A 251 12.76 -17.74 12.73
CA PRO A 251 12.53 -16.37 13.15
C PRO A 251 13.48 -16.03 14.31
N VAL A 252 14.46 -15.19 14.02
CA VAL A 252 15.40 -14.73 15.03
C VAL A 252 14.70 -13.69 15.88
N THR A 253 14.64 -13.90 17.20
CA THR A 253 14.19 -12.88 18.14
C THR A 253 15.29 -11.85 18.26
N LEU A 254 15.15 -10.76 17.53
CA LEU A 254 16.04 -9.61 17.59
C LEU A 254 15.34 -8.49 18.36
N ASP A 255 16.05 -7.84 19.24
CA ASP A 255 15.48 -6.81 20.12
C ASP A 255 15.70 -5.38 19.59
N ASP A 256 16.68 -5.20 18.69
CA ASP A 256 17.03 -3.88 18.15
C ASP A 256 17.41 -3.96 16.65
N LEU A 257 17.21 -2.83 15.94
CA LEU A 257 17.57 -2.67 14.52
C LEU A 257 19.06 -2.84 14.24
N SER A 258 19.91 -2.52 15.21
CA SER A 258 21.36 -2.67 15.07
C SER A 258 21.75 -4.13 15.03
N GLU A 259 21.12 -4.99 15.82
CA GLU A 259 21.30 -6.44 15.80
C GLU A 259 20.82 -7.03 14.48
N VAL A 260 19.67 -6.54 13.97
CA VAL A 260 19.16 -6.92 12.64
C VAL A 260 20.19 -6.57 11.56
N HIS A 261 20.72 -5.36 11.58
CA HIS A 261 21.73 -4.91 10.62
C HIS A 261 22.99 -5.76 10.65
N GLN A 262 23.49 -6.06 11.86
CA GLN A 262 24.70 -6.90 12.04
C GLN A 262 24.42 -8.30 11.47
N MET A 263 23.32 -8.93 11.86
CA MET A 263 22.94 -10.27 11.42
C MET A 263 22.83 -10.36 9.89
N ILE A 264 22.18 -9.37 9.25
CA ILE A 264 22.06 -9.33 7.79
C ILE A 264 23.47 -9.21 7.17
N SER A 265 24.32 -8.31 7.70
CA SER A 265 25.66 -8.05 7.18
C SER A 265 26.56 -9.30 7.23
N GLU A 266 26.44 -10.10 8.28
CA GLU A 266 27.19 -11.36 8.44
C GLU A 266 26.70 -12.47 7.49
N ARG A 267 25.46 -12.40 7.01
CA ARG A 267 24.83 -13.43 6.18
C ARG A 267 24.66 -13.06 4.71
N ILE A 268 25.07 -11.89 4.30
CA ILE A 268 24.89 -11.39 2.92
C ILE A 268 25.38 -12.41 1.88
N ASP A 269 26.59 -12.95 2.05
CA ASP A 269 27.18 -13.85 1.04
C ASP A 269 26.45 -15.19 0.97
N SER A 270 26.05 -15.76 2.12
CA SER A 270 25.29 -17.01 2.15
C SER A 270 23.90 -16.85 1.54
N TRP A 271 23.23 -15.73 1.78
CA TRP A 271 21.91 -15.45 1.20
C TRP A 271 21.97 -15.19 -0.31
N LYS A 272 23.04 -14.56 -0.78
CA LYS A 272 23.29 -14.44 -2.23
C LYS A 272 23.40 -15.78 -2.92
N GLU A 273 24.18 -16.69 -2.36
CA GLU A 273 24.32 -18.04 -2.90
C GLU A 273 22.99 -18.79 -2.92
N GLN A 274 22.19 -18.67 -1.85
CA GLN A 274 20.86 -19.27 -1.79
C GLN A 274 19.91 -18.69 -2.85
N LEU A 275 19.84 -17.38 -2.98
CA LEU A 275 19.02 -16.70 -3.99
C LEU A 275 19.42 -17.09 -5.42
N GLN A 276 20.72 -17.18 -5.69
CA GLN A 276 21.21 -17.63 -6.99
C GLN A 276 20.82 -19.08 -7.28
N LYS A 277 20.94 -19.97 -6.28
CA LYS A 277 20.51 -21.37 -6.43
C LYS A 277 19.00 -21.46 -6.69
N GLN A 278 18.19 -20.72 -5.95
CA GLN A 278 16.74 -20.71 -6.14
C GLN A 278 16.35 -20.19 -7.53
N SER A 279 16.92 -19.08 -7.97
CA SER A 279 16.69 -18.52 -9.31
C SER A 279 17.09 -19.49 -10.42
N LEU A 280 18.22 -20.19 -10.25
CA LEU A 280 18.69 -21.20 -11.21
C LEU A 280 17.74 -22.40 -11.26
N LEU A 281 17.24 -22.85 -10.10
CA LEU A 281 16.27 -23.95 -10.03
C LEU A 281 14.93 -23.58 -10.64
N GLN A 282 14.44 -22.37 -10.37
CA GLN A 282 13.21 -21.84 -10.98
C GLN A 282 13.36 -21.71 -12.49
N GLY A 283 14.42 -21.09 -12.97
CA GLY A 283 14.68 -20.97 -14.40
C GLY A 283 14.79 -22.32 -15.12
N ARG A 284 15.39 -23.34 -14.45
CA ARG A 284 15.42 -24.71 -14.98
C ARG A 284 14.04 -25.37 -15.02
N GLN A 285 13.20 -25.13 -14.01
CA GLN A 285 11.83 -25.68 -13.98
C GLN A 285 10.96 -25.00 -15.04
N GLU A 286 11.05 -23.68 -15.17
CA GLU A 286 10.34 -22.91 -16.20
C GLU A 286 10.78 -23.35 -17.59
N GLY A 287 12.09 -23.37 -17.87
CA GLY A 287 12.62 -23.83 -19.16
C GLY A 287 12.25 -25.28 -19.50
N ARG A 288 12.18 -26.18 -18.50
CA ARG A 288 11.67 -27.55 -18.73
C ARG A 288 10.19 -27.57 -19.06
N ARG A 289 9.39 -26.73 -18.39
CA ARG A 289 7.95 -26.63 -18.63
C ARG A 289 7.68 -26.04 -20.02
N GLU A 290 8.36 -24.96 -20.38
CA GLU A 290 8.28 -24.32 -21.69
C GLU A 290 8.74 -25.27 -22.79
N GLY A 291 9.92 -25.88 -22.67
CA GLY A 291 10.44 -26.85 -23.66
C GLY A 291 9.55 -28.08 -23.80
N ARG A 292 8.89 -28.56 -22.72
CA ARG A 292 7.89 -29.62 -22.82
C ARG A 292 6.66 -29.18 -23.59
N GLN A 293 6.15 -27.97 -23.32
CA GLN A 293 5.00 -27.40 -24.01
C GLN A 293 5.29 -27.17 -25.48
N GLU A 294 6.43 -26.60 -25.84
CA GLU A 294 6.87 -26.39 -27.23
C GLU A 294 7.06 -27.72 -27.95
N GLY A 295 7.73 -28.68 -27.32
CA GLY A 295 7.93 -30.01 -27.92
C GLY A 295 6.61 -30.75 -28.19
N GLN A 296 5.65 -30.66 -27.28
CA GLN A 296 4.32 -31.25 -27.50
C GLN A 296 3.53 -30.50 -28.58
N ALA A 297 3.61 -29.15 -28.61
CA ALA A 297 2.98 -28.36 -29.67
C ALA A 297 3.54 -28.71 -31.06
N ASP A 298 4.86 -28.81 -31.18
CA ASP A 298 5.51 -29.18 -32.44
C ASP A 298 5.16 -30.61 -32.89
N LEU A 299 5.08 -31.54 -31.93
CA LEU A 299 4.65 -32.91 -32.20
C LEU A 299 3.22 -32.94 -32.77
N LEU A 300 2.29 -32.21 -32.09
CA LEU A 300 0.91 -32.09 -32.55
C LEU A 300 0.82 -31.43 -33.92
N LEU A 301 1.55 -30.36 -34.17
CA LEU A 301 1.59 -29.71 -35.49
C LEU A 301 2.07 -30.64 -36.60
N ARG A 302 3.10 -31.45 -36.36
CA ARG A 302 3.59 -32.48 -37.31
C ARG A 302 2.54 -33.55 -37.55
N LEU A 303 1.88 -34.03 -36.50
CA LEU A 303 0.80 -35.02 -36.60
C LEU A 303 -0.35 -34.49 -37.45
N LEU A 304 -0.84 -33.28 -37.15
CA LEU A 304 -1.93 -32.64 -37.87
C LEU A 304 -1.57 -32.36 -39.33
N THR A 305 -0.35 -31.85 -39.57
CA THR A 305 0.13 -31.61 -40.94
C THR A 305 0.22 -32.89 -41.77
N ARG A 306 0.68 -33.99 -41.16
CA ARG A 306 0.78 -35.30 -41.84
C ARG A 306 -0.59 -35.88 -42.17
N ARG A 307 -1.58 -35.64 -41.33
CA ARG A 307 -2.92 -36.23 -41.43
C ARG A 307 -3.88 -35.41 -42.30
N PHE A 308 -3.83 -34.09 -42.14
CA PHE A 308 -4.81 -33.18 -42.77
C PHE A 308 -4.18 -32.24 -43.83
N GLY A 309 -2.87 -32.35 -44.08
CA GLY A 309 -2.17 -31.46 -45.01
C GLY A 309 -1.70 -30.13 -44.36
N PRO A 310 -1.31 -29.15 -45.18
CA PRO A 310 -0.83 -27.86 -44.68
C PRO A 310 -1.84 -27.17 -43.75
N LEU A 311 -1.40 -26.75 -42.55
CA LEU A 311 -2.25 -26.13 -41.54
C LEU A 311 -2.35 -24.61 -41.73
N PRO A 312 -3.54 -24.03 -41.56
CA PRO A 312 -3.69 -22.58 -41.51
C PRO A 312 -2.82 -21.94 -40.41
N THR A 313 -2.32 -20.73 -40.68
CA THR A 313 -1.48 -19.98 -39.71
C THR A 313 -2.17 -19.78 -38.37
N GLU A 314 -3.48 -19.53 -38.36
CA GLU A 314 -4.30 -19.40 -37.18
C GLU A 314 -4.31 -20.68 -36.32
N THR A 315 -4.42 -21.84 -36.95
CA THR A 315 -4.36 -23.14 -36.28
C THR A 315 -2.99 -23.38 -35.65
N GLN A 316 -1.92 -23.04 -36.36
CA GLN A 316 -0.55 -23.15 -35.82
C GLN A 316 -0.35 -22.25 -34.60
N ALA A 317 -0.82 -21.01 -34.66
CA ALA A 317 -0.76 -20.08 -33.55
C ALA A 317 -1.58 -20.57 -32.33
N ARG A 318 -2.78 -21.11 -32.59
CA ARG A 318 -3.65 -21.69 -31.55
C ARG A 318 -2.98 -22.86 -30.82
N VAL A 319 -2.32 -23.76 -31.55
CA VAL A 319 -1.62 -24.91 -30.96
C VAL A 319 -0.42 -24.44 -30.13
N ARG A 320 0.35 -23.47 -30.61
CA ARG A 320 1.51 -22.94 -29.89
C ARG A 320 1.14 -22.18 -28.62
N ALA A 321 -0.03 -21.52 -28.60
CA ALA A 321 -0.53 -20.80 -27.42
C ALA A 321 -1.20 -21.71 -26.38
N ALA A 322 -1.48 -22.98 -26.73
CA ALA A 322 -2.23 -23.88 -25.86
C ALA A 322 -1.37 -24.46 -24.75
N GLY A 323 -1.98 -24.64 -23.56
CA GLY A 323 -1.34 -25.33 -22.44
C GLY A 323 -1.18 -26.85 -22.70
N VAL A 324 -0.25 -27.48 -21.96
CA VAL A 324 0.09 -28.90 -22.07
C VAL A 324 -1.15 -29.81 -22.05
N ALA A 325 -2.05 -29.64 -21.07
CA ALA A 325 -3.26 -30.46 -20.96
C ALA A 325 -4.19 -30.34 -22.18
N GLN A 326 -4.26 -29.17 -22.78
CA GLN A 326 -5.07 -28.94 -23.97
C GLN A 326 -4.46 -29.56 -25.22
N ILE A 327 -3.12 -29.50 -25.34
CA ILE A 327 -2.38 -30.15 -26.42
C ILE A 327 -2.57 -31.67 -26.33
N GLU A 328 -2.47 -32.26 -25.13
CA GLU A 328 -2.67 -33.70 -24.91
C GLU A 328 -4.10 -34.14 -25.38
N GLN A 329 -5.14 -33.38 -25.00
CA GLN A 329 -6.49 -33.63 -25.46
C GLN A 329 -6.64 -33.56 -27.00
N TRP A 330 -5.95 -32.60 -27.61
CA TRP A 330 -5.98 -32.49 -29.10
C TRP A 330 -5.19 -33.61 -29.77
N VAL A 331 -4.12 -34.10 -29.16
CA VAL A 331 -3.40 -35.29 -29.67
C VAL A 331 -4.31 -36.50 -29.65
N ASP A 332 -5.01 -36.75 -28.54
CA ASP A 332 -5.94 -37.89 -28.46
C ASP A 332 -7.06 -37.81 -29.50
N ARG A 333 -7.68 -36.63 -29.64
CA ARG A 333 -8.70 -36.43 -30.70
C ARG A 333 -8.15 -36.53 -32.10
N ALA A 334 -6.91 -36.06 -32.32
CA ALA A 334 -6.29 -36.12 -33.63
C ALA A 334 -6.08 -37.55 -34.14
N ILE A 335 -6.09 -38.56 -33.27
CA ILE A 335 -5.97 -39.97 -33.65
C ILE A 335 -7.22 -40.47 -34.39
N ASP A 336 -8.41 -40.06 -33.97
CA ASP A 336 -9.68 -40.60 -34.48
C ASP A 336 -10.44 -39.61 -35.37
N ALA A 337 -10.16 -38.29 -35.33
CA ALA A 337 -10.89 -37.26 -36.06
C ALA A 337 -10.87 -37.48 -37.56
N ALA A 338 -11.97 -37.34 -38.25
CA ALA A 338 -12.10 -37.38 -39.70
C ALA A 338 -11.71 -36.04 -40.36
N ALA A 339 -11.84 -34.92 -39.65
CA ALA A 339 -11.53 -33.58 -40.13
C ALA A 339 -10.79 -32.74 -39.09
N LEU A 340 -9.99 -31.74 -39.54
CA LEU A 340 -9.23 -30.86 -38.67
C LEU A 340 -10.11 -30.10 -37.66
N THR A 341 -11.32 -29.74 -38.04
CA THR A 341 -12.30 -29.07 -37.17
C THR A 341 -12.73 -29.90 -35.97
N GLU A 342 -12.75 -31.22 -36.10
CA GLU A 342 -13.13 -32.12 -35.00
C GLU A 342 -12.06 -32.20 -33.89
N VAL A 343 -10.79 -32.00 -34.26
CA VAL A 343 -9.69 -31.98 -33.30
C VAL A 343 -9.84 -30.82 -32.30
N PHE A 344 -10.24 -29.65 -32.77
CA PHE A 344 -10.37 -28.43 -31.98
C PHE A 344 -11.82 -28.18 -31.53
N GLY A 345 -12.77 -28.95 -31.98
CA GLY A 345 -14.17 -28.86 -31.62
C GLY A 345 -14.40 -29.31 -30.19
N GLY A 346 -14.62 -28.37 -29.32
CA GLY A 346 -15.34 -28.48 -28.07
C GLY A 346 -16.40 -27.42 -28.12
N HIS A 347 -17.65 -27.80 -27.95
CA HIS A 347 -18.79 -26.90 -27.85
C HIS A 347 -18.56 -25.84 -26.82
#